data_9e1994ec20bcb6edf73e90cfaef1a114
#
_entry.id   9e1994ec20bcb6edf73e90cfaef1a114
#
_cell.length_a   1.000
_cell.length_b   1.000
_cell.length_c   1.000
_cell.angle_alpha   90.00
_cell.angle_beta   90.00
_cell.angle_gamma   90.00
#
_symmetry.space_group_name_H-M   'P 1'
#
loop_
_entity.id
_entity.type
_entity.pdbx_description
1 polymer ?
#
loop_
_entity_poly.entity_id
_entity_poly.type
_entity_poly.pdbx_seq_one_letter_code
_entity_poly.pdbx_strand_id
1 'polypeptide(L)'
;MELFYAHKLDGGFAFLDAEESAHCVRVLRHRAGDSICVIGATSAADKPAATGKGPGRVPQGEPGPGIARPNASALHHCVITDDSPKGVVARVVSEEAGWGAHPYYLRMAVCPTKNIDRYEWFVEKAVELGVDEIIPVIGEHSERRTLRIDRLQRIAVSAAKQSLKGAVPVIAEPLSVAEFVKADGSGEIRLIAYCSDDVAPRGSIMDALAEALPSAAEKRLVRAPEKGARYQHSPAVETPAHASARASRVTVLIGPEGDFSQDEVRAALDAGFIPVHLGPSRLRTETAALTAVQAVYLTLGLQSCAYDSASVSGSHLIDYQSLAENKS
;
A
#
# COMPACT_ATOMS: atom_id res chain seq x y z
N MET A 1 4.16 -3.26 -20.81
CA MET A 1 3.18 -4.25 -20.33
C MET A 1 1.92 -3.48 -19.98
N GLU A 2 0.80 -3.93 -20.48
CA GLU A 2 -0.49 -3.32 -20.16
C GLU A 2 -1.18 -4.12 -19.07
N LEU A 3 -1.74 -3.42 -18.07
CA LEU A 3 -2.26 -4.02 -16.86
C LEU A 3 -3.76 -3.71 -16.73
N PHE A 4 -4.58 -4.75 -16.54
CA PHE A 4 -6.01 -4.64 -16.32
C PHE A 4 -6.35 -4.85 -14.84
N TYR A 5 -7.48 -4.30 -14.40
CA TYR A 5 -8.01 -4.54 -13.07
C TYR A 5 -9.24 -5.45 -13.12
N ALA A 6 -9.17 -6.59 -12.45
CA ALA A 6 -10.33 -7.44 -12.24
C ALA A 6 -11.05 -7.04 -10.95
N HIS A 7 -12.33 -6.70 -11.05
CA HIS A 7 -13.17 -6.44 -9.88
C HIS A 7 -13.46 -7.71 -9.08
N LYS A 8 -13.23 -8.88 -9.69
CA LYS A 8 -13.38 -10.21 -9.08
C LYS A 8 -12.39 -11.20 -9.69
N LEU A 9 -11.73 -11.96 -8.81
CA LEU A 9 -10.96 -13.17 -9.16
C LEU A 9 -11.66 -14.35 -8.47
N ASP A 10 -12.13 -15.34 -9.23
CA ASP A 10 -12.91 -16.45 -8.68
C ASP A 10 -12.82 -17.69 -9.58
N GLY A 11 -12.68 -18.88 -8.99
CA GLY A 11 -12.69 -20.15 -9.71
C GLY A 11 -11.62 -20.28 -10.81
N GLY A 12 -10.50 -19.54 -10.70
CA GLY A 12 -9.45 -19.51 -11.73
C GLY A 12 -9.78 -18.58 -12.90
N PHE A 13 -10.73 -17.66 -12.73
CA PHE A 13 -11.11 -16.66 -13.72
C PHE A 13 -11.01 -15.24 -13.15
N ALA A 14 -10.62 -14.32 -14.03
CA ALA A 14 -10.62 -12.88 -13.80
C ALA A 14 -11.83 -12.25 -14.53
N PHE A 15 -12.58 -11.40 -13.82
CA PHE A 15 -13.74 -10.70 -14.32
C PHE A 15 -13.46 -9.21 -14.37
N LEU A 16 -13.45 -8.64 -15.56
CA LEU A 16 -13.28 -7.19 -15.76
C LEU A 16 -14.66 -6.51 -15.67
N ASP A 17 -14.71 -5.31 -15.12
CA ASP A 17 -15.94 -4.50 -15.15
C ASP A 17 -16.22 -3.95 -16.55
N ALA A 18 -17.31 -3.20 -16.71
CA ALA A 18 -17.71 -2.67 -18.00
C ALA A 18 -16.73 -1.63 -18.58
N GLU A 19 -16.06 -0.85 -17.73
CA GLU A 19 -15.10 0.17 -18.14
C GLU A 19 -13.79 -0.49 -18.61
N GLU A 20 -13.22 -1.39 -17.83
CA GLU A 20 -12.03 -2.17 -18.18
C GLU A 20 -12.29 -3.06 -19.42
N SER A 21 -13.48 -3.67 -19.51
CA SER A 21 -13.86 -4.50 -20.66
C SER A 21 -13.98 -3.68 -21.93
N ALA A 22 -14.59 -2.49 -21.85
CA ALA A 22 -14.67 -1.60 -23.01
C ALA A 22 -13.27 -1.12 -23.44
N HIS A 23 -12.38 -0.83 -22.51
CA HIS A 23 -11.00 -0.48 -22.80
C HIS A 23 -10.27 -1.64 -23.49
N CYS A 24 -10.33 -2.84 -22.92
CA CYS A 24 -9.73 -4.06 -23.44
C CYS A 24 -10.15 -4.33 -24.89
N VAL A 25 -11.47 -4.36 -25.17
CA VAL A 25 -12.02 -4.83 -26.44
C VAL A 25 -12.11 -3.73 -27.50
N ARG A 26 -12.52 -2.50 -27.12
CA ARG A 26 -12.76 -1.41 -28.08
C ARG A 26 -11.53 -0.56 -28.35
N VAL A 27 -10.72 -0.28 -27.32
CA VAL A 27 -9.54 0.57 -27.45
C VAL A 27 -8.35 -0.27 -27.88
N LEU A 28 -8.04 -1.34 -27.14
CA LEU A 28 -6.87 -2.18 -27.37
C LEU A 28 -7.13 -3.32 -28.35
N ARG A 29 -8.41 -3.59 -28.66
CA ARG A 29 -8.86 -4.57 -29.65
C ARG A 29 -8.50 -6.02 -29.33
N HIS A 30 -8.33 -6.34 -28.05
CA HIS A 30 -8.15 -7.72 -27.61
C HIS A 30 -9.38 -8.59 -27.93
N ARG A 31 -9.14 -9.88 -28.19
CA ARG A 31 -10.15 -10.87 -28.53
C ARG A 31 -9.99 -12.14 -27.69
N ALA A 32 -11.01 -13.00 -27.71
CA ALA A 32 -10.93 -14.32 -27.11
C ALA A 32 -9.71 -15.07 -27.68
N GLY A 33 -8.90 -15.65 -26.76
CA GLY A 33 -7.61 -16.27 -27.06
C GLY A 33 -6.39 -15.38 -26.83
N ASP A 34 -6.55 -14.06 -26.71
CA ASP A 34 -5.43 -13.15 -26.40
C ASP A 34 -5.01 -13.26 -24.94
N SER A 35 -3.72 -13.03 -24.70
CA SER A 35 -3.14 -12.99 -23.36
C SER A 35 -3.17 -11.58 -22.80
N ILE A 36 -3.56 -11.45 -21.54
CA ILE A 36 -3.57 -10.18 -20.78
C ILE A 36 -2.97 -10.38 -19.40
N CYS A 37 -2.45 -9.29 -18.82
CA CYS A 37 -1.97 -9.24 -17.44
C CYS A 37 -3.02 -8.55 -16.57
N VAL A 38 -3.34 -9.16 -15.42
CA VAL A 38 -4.43 -8.70 -14.57
C VAL A 38 -3.97 -8.60 -13.11
N ILE A 39 -4.33 -7.52 -12.46
CA ILE A 39 -4.34 -7.40 -10.99
C ILE A 39 -5.78 -7.33 -10.51
N GLY A 40 -6.06 -7.69 -9.27
CA GLY A 40 -7.44 -7.60 -8.82
C GLY A 40 -7.66 -7.95 -7.37
N ALA A 41 -8.93 -7.74 -6.94
CA ALA A 41 -9.40 -8.20 -5.66
C ALA A 41 -9.57 -9.72 -5.68
N THR A 42 -8.88 -10.43 -4.82
CA THR A 42 -9.19 -11.84 -4.51
C THR A 42 -10.60 -11.95 -3.94
N SER A 43 -11.25 -13.11 -4.14
CA SER A 43 -12.69 -13.34 -3.95
C SER A 43 -13.30 -12.81 -2.63
N ALA A 44 -14.62 -12.76 -2.58
CA ALA A 44 -15.47 -12.14 -1.55
C ALA A 44 -15.20 -12.48 -0.06
N ALA A 45 -14.29 -13.41 0.25
CA ALA A 45 -13.79 -13.64 1.61
C ALA A 45 -12.92 -12.49 2.13
N ASP A 46 -12.32 -11.68 1.23
CA ASP A 46 -11.40 -10.59 1.55
C ASP A 46 -12.03 -9.18 1.40
N LYS A 47 -13.32 -9.10 1.04
CA LYS A 47 -14.03 -7.82 1.13
C LYS A 47 -14.26 -7.51 2.60
N PRO A 48 -13.81 -6.35 3.13
CA PRO A 48 -14.38 -5.85 4.36
C PRO A 48 -15.90 -5.81 4.16
N ALA A 49 -16.63 -6.54 4.99
CA ALA A 49 -18.08 -6.66 4.88
C ALA A 49 -18.69 -5.25 4.78
N ALA A 50 -19.32 -4.95 3.66
CA ALA A 50 -20.20 -3.80 3.53
C ALA A 50 -21.41 -4.10 4.42
N THR A 51 -21.22 -3.93 5.72
CA THR A 51 -22.29 -4.05 6.71
C THR A 51 -23.04 -2.73 6.74
N GLY A 52 -24.34 -2.86 6.54
CA GLY A 52 -25.27 -1.77 6.63
C GLY A 52 -25.10 -0.92 7.88
N LYS A 53 -25.43 0.34 7.72
CA LYS A 53 -25.77 1.38 8.70
C LYS A 53 -25.37 1.08 10.16
N GLY A 54 -24.11 1.35 10.48
CA GLY A 54 -23.58 1.40 11.83
C GLY A 54 -22.17 2.00 11.77
N PRO A 55 -21.67 2.70 12.82
CA PRO A 55 -20.34 3.28 12.80
C PRO A 55 -19.32 2.19 12.49
N GLY A 56 -18.51 2.42 11.47
CA GLY A 56 -17.59 1.48 10.86
C GLY A 56 -16.69 0.80 11.91
N ARG A 57 -16.96 -0.46 12.16
CA ARG A 57 -16.12 -1.31 12.98
C ARG A 57 -14.90 -1.65 12.15
N VAL A 58 -13.74 -1.11 12.54
CA VAL A 58 -12.44 -1.61 12.07
C VAL A 58 -12.44 -3.13 12.31
N PRO A 59 -12.11 -3.97 11.32
CA PRO A 59 -12.10 -5.41 11.52
C PRO A 59 -11.15 -5.77 12.66
N GLN A 60 -11.70 -6.15 13.82
CA GLN A 60 -10.95 -6.74 14.91
C GLN A 60 -10.74 -8.22 14.56
N GLY A 61 -9.68 -8.50 13.81
CA GLY A 61 -9.16 -9.84 13.60
C GLY A 61 -7.85 -9.96 14.34
N GLU A 62 -7.75 -10.93 15.25
CA GLU A 62 -6.48 -11.27 15.88
C GLU A 62 -5.43 -11.53 14.80
N PRO A 63 -4.20 -10.98 14.92
CA PRO A 63 -3.13 -11.26 13.99
C PRO A 63 -2.68 -12.70 14.19
N GLY A 64 -3.18 -13.60 13.36
CA GLY A 64 -2.59 -14.91 13.19
C GLY A 64 -1.15 -14.78 12.66
N PRO A 65 -0.29 -15.81 12.76
CA PRO A 65 1.09 -15.77 12.29
C PRO A 65 1.14 -15.68 10.76
N GLY A 66 1.28 -14.50 10.26
CA GLY A 66 1.27 -14.13 8.85
C GLY A 66 0.28 -12.99 8.64
N ILE A 67 0.78 -11.76 8.49
CA ILE A 67 -0.08 -10.59 8.21
C ILE A 67 -0.68 -10.80 6.83
N ALA A 68 -1.92 -11.30 6.76
CA ALA A 68 -2.69 -11.29 5.53
C ALA A 68 -2.91 -9.82 5.16
N ARG A 69 -2.29 -9.37 4.08
CA ARG A 69 -2.62 -8.07 3.48
C ARG A 69 -4.05 -8.18 2.96
N PRO A 70 -4.91 -7.17 3.15
CA PRO A 70 -6.28 -7.23 2.65
C PRO A 70 -6.35 -7.42 1.13
N ASN A 71 -5.27 -7.06 0.41
CA ASN A 71 -5.07 -7.37 -1.01
C ASN A 71 -3.69 -8.00 -1.17
N ALA A 72 -3.63 -9.32 -1.37
CA ALA A 72 -2.37 -9.98 -1.72
C ALA A 72 -1.84 -9.40 -3.04
N SER A 73 -0.59 -8.94 -3.01
CA SER A 73 0.06 -8.42 -4.22
C SER A 73 0.36 -9.57 -5.17
N ALA A 74 -0.25 -9.59 -6.34
CA ALA A 74 -0.04 -10.62 -7.35
C ALA A 74 -0.32 -10.11 -8.76
N LEU A 75 0.43 -10.64 -9.72
CA LEU A 75 0.15 -10.49 -11.14
C LEU A 75 -0.39 -11.80 -11.69
N HIS A 76 -1.55 -11.74 -12.35
CA HIS A 76 -2.18 -12.89 -12.98
C HIS A 76 -2.01 -12.79 -14.49
N HIS A 77 -1.38 -13.81 -15.08
CA HIS A 77 -1.35 -13.99 -16.54
C HIS A 77 -2.62 -14.73 -16.94
N CYS A 78 -3.40 -14.10 -17.78
CA CYS A 78 -4.72 -14.60 -18.16
C CYS A 78 -4.87 -14.72 -19.67
N VAL A 79 -5.75 -15.65 -20.11
CA VAL A 79 -6.19 -15.76 -21.49
C VAL A 79 -7.68 -15.44 -21.56
N ILE A 80 -8.07 -14.51 -22.42
CA ILE A 80 -9.46 -14.08 -22.59
C ILE A 80 -10.29 -15.28 -23.11
N THR A 81 -11.38 -15.59 -22.43
CA THR A 81 -12.34 -16.63 -22.83
C THR A 81 -13.66 -16.04 -23.34
N ASP A 82 -14.01 -14.83 -22.90
CA ASP A 82 -15.17 -14.07 -23.39
C ASP A 82 -14.73 -12.60 -23.58
N ASP A 83 -14.81 -12.09 -24.81
CA ASP A 83 -14.43 -10.73 -25.20
C ASP A 83 -15.64 -9.77 -25.27
N SER A 84 -16.67 -10.04 -24.46
CA SER A 84 -17.83 -9.13 -24.34
C SER A 84 -17.36 -7.74 -23.84
N PRO A 85 -17.65 -6.64 -24.57
CA PRO A 85 -17.26 -5.30 -24.14
C PRO A 85 -18.00 -4.77 -22.92
N LYS A 86 -18.93 -5.57 -22.36
CA LYS A 86 -19.64 -5.27 -21.10
C LYS A 86 -19.12 -6.06 -19.91
N GLY A 87 -18.30 -7.08 -20.14
CA GLY A 87 -17.78 -7.96 -19.09
C GLY A 87 -16.87 -9.00 -19.68
N VAL A 88 -15.59 -8.66 -19.85
CA VAL A 88 -14.54 -9.60 -20.28
C VAL A 88 -14.31 -10.63 -19.19
N VAL A 89 -14.25 -11.90 -19.58
CA VAL A 89 -13.84 -13.00 -18.71
C VAL A 89 -12.53 -13.58 -19.24
N ALA A 90 -11.55 -13.71 -18.36
CA ALA A 90 -10.27 -14.29 -18.72
C ALA A 90 -9.89 -15.41 -17.74
N ARG A 91 -9.40 -16.53 -18.25
CA ARG A 91 -8.93 -17.65 -17.44
C ARG A 91 -7.50 -17.38 -16.98
N VAL A 92 -7.25 -17.52 -15.69
CA VAL A 92 -5.91 -17.43 -15.09
C VAL A 92 -5.08 -18.65 -15.54
N VAL A 93 -3.92 -18.38 -16.10
CA VAL A 93 -2.96 -19.40 -16.55
C VAL A 93 -1.84 -19.58 -15.55
N SER A 94 -1.32 -18.47 -15.01
CA SER A 94 -0.30 -18.45 -13.97
C SER A 94 -0.42 -17.22 -13.11
N GLU A 95 0.22 -17.27 -11.93
CA GLU A 95 0.24 -16.20 -10.95
C GLU A 95 1.68 -15.94 -10.51
N GLU A 96 2.05 -14.66 -10.43
CA GLU A 96 3.28 -14.20 -9.81
C GLU A 96 2.93 -13.59 -8.45
N ALA A 97 2.98 -14.40 -7.40
CA ALA A 97 2.71 -13.95 -6.04
C ALA A 97 3.79 -12.97 -5.55
N GLY A 98 3.37 -11.92 -4.83
CA GLY A 98 4.28 -10.90 -4.33
C GLY A 98 4.77 -9.90 -5.38
N TRP A 99 4.24 -9.94 -6.61
CA TRP A 99 4.63 -9.01 -7.66
C TRP A 99 4.31 -7.56 -7.24
N GLY A 100 5.33 -6.68 -7.30
CA GLY A 100 5.21 -5.28 -6.87
C GLY A 100 4.96 -5.08 -5.37
N ALA A 101 5.16 -6.11 -4.54
CA ALA A 101 5.04 -6.01 -3.09
C ALA A 101 6.18 -5.20 -2.47
N HIS A 102 5.89 -4.56 -1.34
CA HIS A 102 6.88 -3.88 -0.50
C HIS A 102 6.92 -4.51 0.91
N PRO A 103 8.04 -4.36 1.66
CA PRO A 103 8.28 -5.11 2.90
C PRO A 103 7.58 -4.51 4.14
N TYR A 104 6.68 -3.56 3.97
CA TYR A 104 5.93 -2.89 5.04
C TYR A 104 4.44 -2.91 4.76
N TYR A 105 3.63 -2.52 5.74
CA TYR A 105 2.23 -2.13 5.56
C TYR A 105 2.07 -0.68 5.97
N LEU A 106 1.68 0.18 5.05
CA LEU A 106 1.50 1.60 5.29
C LEU A 106 0.03 2.00 5.25
N ARG A 107 -0.46 2.51 6.38
CA ARG A 107 -1.76 3.16 6.52
C ARG A 107 -1.58 4.67 6.64
N MET A 108 -2.21 5.42 5.76
CA MET A 108 -2.22 6.87 5.79
C MET A 108 -3.60 7.38 6.24
N ALA A 109 -3.68 7.93 7.44
CA ALA A 109 -4.86 8.62 7.95
C ALA A 109 -4.69 10.12 7.70
N VAL A 110 -5.39 10.65 6.70
CA VAL A 110 -5.14 12.02 6.20
C VAL A 110 -6.43 12.81 6.14
N CYS A 111 -6.40 14.02 6.72
CA CYS A 111 -7.51 14.95 6.64
C CYS A 111 -7.70 15.41 5.19
N PRO A 112 -8.95 15.39 4.67
CA PRO A 112 -9.24 15.87 3.32
C PRO A 112 -8.92 17.35 3.19
N THR A 113 -8.23 17.71 2.11
CA THR A 113 -7.93 19.12 1.82
C THR A 113 -9.18 19.88 1.38
N LYS A 114 -9.21 21.19 1.63
CA LYS A 114 -10.29 22.07 1.17
C LYS A 114 -10.53 21.92 -0.33
N ASN A 115 -9.46 21.97 -1.14
CA ASN A 115 -9.53 21.64 -2.57
C ASN A 115 -9.34 20.13 -2.76
N ILE A 116 -10.40 19.46 -3.22
CA ILE A 116 -10.41 18.00 -3.40
C ILE A 116 -9.36 17.52 -4.41
N ASP A 117 -9.04 18.30 -5.45
CA ASP A 117 -8.07 17.93 -6.48
C ASP A 117 -6.68 17.65 -5.88
N ARG A 118 -6.33 18.33 -4.78
CA ARG A 118 -5.08 18.10 -4.06
C ARG A 118 -5.09 16.78 -3.30
N TYR A 119 -6.24 16.43 -2.72
CA TYR A 119 -6.39 15.15 -2.04
C TYR A 119 -6.37 13.99 -3.04
N GLU A 120 -7.02 14.17 -4.19
CA GLU A 120 -7.00 13.21 -5.30
C GLU A 120 -5.57 13.01 -5.84
N TRP A 121 -4.82 14.11 -6.00
CA TRP A 121 -3.41 14.05 -6.37
C TRP A 121 -2.55 13.32 -5.33
N PHE A 122 -2.80 13.58 -4.02
CA PHE A 122 -2.13 12.83 -2.95
C PHE A 122 -2.42 11.33 -3.08
N VAL A 123 -3.68 10.92 -3.25
CA VAL A 123 -4.07 9.52 -3.41
C VAL A 123 -3.32 8.87 -4.57
N GLU A 124 -3.30 9.52 -5.74
CA GLU A 124 -2.56 9.04 -6.91
C GLU A 124 -1.08 8.80 -6.58
N LYS A 125 -0.39 9.79 -6.02
CA LYS A 125 1.05 9.71 -5.76
C LYS A 125 1.41 8.77 -4.59
N ALA A 126 0.54 8.65 -3.59
CA ALA A 126 0.72 7.70 -2.52
C ALA A 126 0.66 6.25 -3.02
N VAL A 127 -0.24 5.96 -3.97
CA VAL A 127 -0.31 4.65 -4.64
C VAL A 127 0.97 4.35 -5.42
N GLU A 128 1.46 5.31 -6.18
CA GLU A 128 2.72 5.16 -6.94
C GLU A 128 3.90 4.79 -6.03
N LEU A 129 3.99 5.36 -4.83
CA LEU A 129 5.04 5.08 -3.86
C LEU A 129 4.82 3.75 -3.09
N GLY A 130 3.57 3.33 -2.91
CA GLY A 130 3.28 2.06 -2.23
C GLY A 130 2.63 2.26 -0.86
N VAL A 131 1.43 2.84 -0.85
CA VAL A 131 0.51 2.84 0.29
C VAL A 131 -0.40 1.61 0.22
N ASP A 132 -0.76 1.02 1.37
CA ASP A 132 -1.68 -0.11 1.45
C ASP A 132 -3.12 0.32 1.80
N GLU A 133 -3.26 1.38 2.60
CA GLU A 133 -4.56 1.85 3.05
C GLU A 133 -4.57 3.37 3.23
N ILE A 134 -5.62 4.02 2.74
CA ILE A 134 -5.86 5.45 2.98
C ILE A 134 -7.19 5.59 3.71
N ILE A 135 -7.16 6.21 4.88
CA ILE A 135 -8.34 6.51 5.69
C ILE A 135 -8.51 8.03 5.72
N PRO A 136 -9.54 8.57 5.08
CA PRO A 136 -9.89 9.97 5.26
C PRO A 136 -10.31 10.20 6.72
N VAL A 137 -9.64 11.10 7.43
CA VAL A 137 -10.00 11.44 8.81
C VAL A 137 -10.50 12.88 8.90
N ILE A 138 -11.58 13.09 9.63
CA ILE A 138 -12.22 14.40 9.78
C ILE A 138 -11.84 14.98 11.13
N GLY A 139 -10.97 15.97 11.13
CA GLY A 139 -10.58 16.71 12.32
C GLY A 139 -11.51 17.89 12.60
N GLU A 140 -11.33 18.51 13.77
CA GLU A 140 -12.12 19.67 14.23
C GLU A 140 -12.00 20.84 13.23
N HIS A 141 -10.79 21.11 12.74
CA HIS A 141 -10.50 22.18 11.80
C HIS A 141 -10.62 21.78 10.33
N SER A 142 -11.17 20.59 10.03
CA SER A 142 -11.40 20.16 8.65
C SER A 142 -12.48 20.98 7.98
N GLU A 143 -12.13 21.70 6.91
CA GLU A 143 -13.10 22.45 6.10
C GLU A 143 -13.94 21.50 5.22
N ARG A 144 -13.33 20.43 4.70
CA ARG A 144 -14.02 19.40 3.91
C ARG A 144 -14.37 18.20 4.78
N ARG A 145 -15.66 17.86 4.83
CA ARG A 145 -16.17 16.74 5.64
C ARG A 145 -16.81 15.62 4.82
N THR A 146 -16.91 15.80 3.50
CA THR A 146 -17.53 14.81 2.61
C THR A 146 -16.62 14.50 1.44
N LEU A 147 -16.54 13.21 1.09
CA LEU A 147 -15.71 12.68 0.01
C LEU A 147 -16.50 11.67 -0.84
N ARG A 148 -16.12 11.56 -2.09
CA ARG A 148 -16.63 10.52 -2.98
C ARG A 148 -15.63 9.38 -3.01
N ILE A 149 -15.81 8.41 -2.13
CA ILE A 149 -14.89 7.26 -1.97
C ILE A 149 -14.80 6.45 -3.28
N ASP A 150 -15.92 6.29 -4.00
CA ASP A 150 -15.95 5.65 -5.31
C ASP A 150 -15.00 6.31 -6.33
N ARG A 151 -14.87 7.64 -6.28
CA ARG A 151 -13.95 8.38 -7.15
C ARG A 151 -12.49 8.18 -6.73
N LEU A 152 -12.20 8.24 -5.43
CA LEU A 152 -10.87 8.01 -4.90
C LEU A 152 -10.40 6.57 -5.20
N GLN A 153 -11.31 5.59 -5.09
CA GLN A 153 -11.00 4.20 -5.42
C GLN A 153 -10.65 4.04 -6.92
N ARG A 154 -11.36 4.72 -7.82
CA ARG A 154 -11.00 4.71 -9.27
C ARG A 154 -9.64 5.34 -9.53
N ILE A 155 -9.30 6.43 -8.84
CA ILE A 155 -7.97 7.05 -8.92
C ILE A 155 -6.91 6.04 -8.46
N ALA A 156 -7.14 5.36 -7.33
CA ALA A 156 -6.22 4.36 -6.81
C ALA A 156 -6.00 3.18 -7.78
N VAL A 157 -7.08 2.68 -8.41
CA VAL A 157 -6.99 1.64 -9.45
C VAL A 157 -6.15 2.12 -10.64
N SER A 158 -6.44 3.33 -11.15
CA SER A 158 -5.71 3.91 -12.28
C SER A 158 -4.22 4.08 -11.96
N ALA A 159 -3.90 4.63 -10.77
CA ALA A 159 -2.53 4.82 -10.31
C ALA A 159 -1.79 3.48 -10.11
N ALA A 160 -2.44 2.47 -9.57
CA ALA A 160 -1.86 1.13 -9.39
C ALA A 160 -1.51 0.49 -10.74
N LYS A 161 -2.40 0.58 -11.73
CA LYS A 161 -2.15 0.10 -13.09
C LYS A 161 -0.98 0.83 -13.75
N GLN A 162 -0.98 2.17 -13.68
CA GLN A 162 0.06 3.03 -14.27
C GLN A 162 1.43 2.77 -13.65
N SER A 163 1.50 2.56 -12.33
CA SER A 163 2.74 2.34 -11.59
C SER A 163 3.11 0.86 -11.43
N LEU A 164 2.41 -0.03 -12.13
CA LEU A 164 2.64 -1.47 -12.14
C LEU A 164 2.65 -2.09 -10.74
N LYS A 165 1.67 -1.74 -9.90
CA LYS A 165 1.49 -2.34 -8.57
C LYS A 165 0.68 -3.62 -8.66
N GLY A 166 1.06 -4.63 -7.89
CA GLY A 166 0.35 -5.91 -7.84
C GLY A 166 -0.88 -5.91 -6.94
N ALA A 167 -1.11 -4.83 -6.20
CA ALA A 167 -2.29 -4.62 -5.36
C ALA A 167 -2.80 -3.18 -5.48
N VAL A 168 -4.10 -3.00 -5.32
CA VAL A 168 -4.74 -1.68 -5.22
C VAL A 168 -4.98 -1.38 -3.74
N PRO A 169 -4.57 -0.20 -3.22
CA PRO A 169 -4.80 0.15 -1.83
C PRO A 169 -6.29 0.26 -1.50
N VAL A 170 -6.62 0.02 -0.24
CA VAL A 170 -7.97 0.23 0.29
C VAL A 170 -8.18 1.71 0.57
N ILE A 171 -9.25 2.28 0.04
CA ILE A 171 -9.73 3.61 0.46
C ILE A 171 -10.91 3.38 1.40
N ALA A 172 -10.71 3.70 2.69
CA ALA A 172 -11.72 3.48 3.72
C ALA A 172 -12.79 4.58 3.73
N GLU A 173 -13.94 4.30 4.35
CA GLU A 173 -14.92 5.33 4.67
C GLU A 173 -14.35 6.34 5.67
N PRO A 174 -14.75 7.62 5.60
CA PRO A 174 -14.27 8.65 6.49
C PRO A 174 -14.62 8.37 7.96
N LEU A 175 -13.67 8.61 8.85
CA LEU A 175 -13.82 8.54 10.31
C LEU A 175 -13.50 9.91 10.92
N SER A 176 -14.03 10.22 12.10
CA SER A 176 -13.48 11.32 12.89
C SER A 176 -12.09 10.96 13.44
N VAL A 177 -11.25 11.97 13.69
CA VAL A 177 -9.95 11.77 14.36
C VAL A 177 -10.14 11.04 15.69
N ALA A 178 -11.17 11.42 16.47
CA ALA A 178 -11.49 10.81 17.76
C ALA A 178 -11.87 9.32 17.65
N GLU A 179 -12.54 8.89 16.60
CA GLU A 179 -12.83 7.46 16.34
C GLU A 179 -11.59 6.73 15.87
N PHE A 180 -10.81 7.35 14.98
CA PHE A 180 -9.60 6.75 14.43
C PHE A 180 -8.54 6.47 15.50
N VAL A 181 -8.26 7.42 16.39
CA VAL A 181 -7.22 7.25 17.44
C VAL A 181 -7.57 6.19 18.47
N LYS A 182 -8.86 5.90 18.68
CA LYS A 182 -9.34 4.85 19.60
C LYS A 182 -9.20 3.42 19.04
N ALA A 183 -8.96 3.29 17.73
CA ALA A 183 -8.78 1.98 17.12
C ALA A 183 -7.54 1.29 17.70
N ASP A 184 -7.62 -0.02 17.89
CA ASP A 184 -6.48 -0.81 18.35
C ASP A 184 -5.35 -0.75 17.31
N GLY A 185 -4.18 -0.33 17.75
CA GLY A 185 -2.96 -0.22 16.96
C GLY A 185 -1.81 -1.02 17.57
N SER A 186 -2.11 -2.06 18.38
CA SER A 186 -1.09 -2.88 19.00
C SER A 186 -0.15 -3.50 17.97
N GLY A 187 1.16 -3.29 18.16
CA GLY A 187 2.20 -3.77 17.25
C GLY A 187 2.39 -2.94 15.97
N GLU A 188 1.78 -1.76 15.87
CA GLU A 188 2.00 -0.78 14.80
C GLU A 188 2.87 0.38 15.27
N ILE A 189 3.69 0.92 14.37
CA ILE A 189 4.36 2.21 14.54
C ILE A 189 3.32 3.29 14.19
N ARG A 190 2.86 4.05 15.20
CA ARG A 190 1.82 5.06 15.02
C ARG A 190 2.43 6.46 15.13
N LEU A 191 2.37 7.24 14.07
CA LEU A 191 2.99 8.55 13.97
C LEU A 191 1.92 9.63 13.77
N ILE A 192 2.06 10.78 14.43
CA ILE A 192 1.23 11.96 14.18
C ILE A 192 2.12 13.14 13.80
N ALA A 193 1.84 13.75 12.63
CA ALA A 193 2.53 14.96 12.18
C ALA A 193 1.61 16.18 12.32
N TYR A 194 2.06 17.19 13.07
CA TYR A 194 1.36 18.44 13.30
C TYR A 194 2.37 19.60 13.40
N CYS A 195 1.88 20.85 13.39
CA CYS A 195 2.75 22.04 13.31
C CYS A 195 2.96 22.74 14.65
N SER A 196 2.01 22.65 15.60
CA SER A 196 2.11 23.32 16.88
C SER A 196 3.18 22.71 17.80
N ASP A 197 3.96 23.54 18.48
CA ASP A 197 4.93 23.11 19.49
C ASP A 197 4.35 23.10 20.92
N ASP A 198 3.06 23.44 21.08
CA ASP A 198 2.44 23.71 22.38
C ASP A 198 2.08 22.44 23.18
N VAL A 199 2.03 21.28 22.55
CA VAL A 199 1.56 20.05 23.20
C VAL A 199 2.71 19.12 23.60
N ALA A 200 3.61 18.79 22.67
CA ALA A 200 4.76 17.94 22.94
C ALA A 200 5.91 18.23 21.94
N PRO A 201 7.17 18.00 22.35
CA PRO A 201 8.29 18.06 21.40
C PRO A 201 8.14 16.97 20.33
N ARG A 202 8.51 17.30 19.08
CA ARG A 202 8.40 16.40 17.93
C ARG A 202 9.77 15.94 17.48
N GLY A 203 9.94 14.62 17.31
CA GLY A 203 11.13 14.03 16.70
C GLY A 203 11.06 14.07 15.16
N SER A 204 12.16 13.74 14.50
CA SER A 204 12.15 13.53 13.05
C SER A 204 11.38 12.25 12.71
N ILE A 205 10.55 12.27 11.67
CA ILE A 205 9.89 11.05 11.17
C ILE A 205 10.91 9.97 10.80
N MET A 206 12.08 10.35 10.28
CA MET A 206 13.14 9.42 9.89
C MET A 206 13.73 8.71 11.11
N ASP A 207 13.95 9.43 12.22
CA ASP A 207 14.47 8.87 13.46
C ASP A 207 13.45 7.92 14.09
N ALA A 208 12.19 8.33 14.16
CA ALA A 208 11.10 7.49 14.68
C ALA A 208 10.93 6.18 13.89
N LEU A 209 11.06 6.22 12.57
CA LEU A 209 11.04 5.03 11.72
C LEU A 209 12.29 4.16 11.92
N ALA A 210 13.47 4.78 12.07
CA ALA A 210 14.72 4.06 12.27
C ALA A 210 14.78 3.33 13.63
N GLU A 211 14.31 3.97 14.70
CA GLU A 211 14.25 3.40 16.06
C GLU A 211 13.29 2.21 16.15
N ALA A 212 12.22 2.24 15.37
CA ALA A 212 11.22 1.17 15.35
C ALA A 212 11.65 -0.06 14.54
N LEU A 213 12.78 0.02 13.82
CA LEU A 213 13.33 -1.12 13.08
C LEU A 213 14.10 -2.06 14.04
N PRO A 214 13.99 -3.39 13.86
CA PRO A 214 14.82 -4.34 14.60
C PRO A 214 16.30 -4.00 14.40
N SER A 215 17.05 -3.95 15.49
CA SER A 215 18.47 -3.64 15.44
C SER A 215 19.23 -4.64 14.54
N ALA A 216 20.35 -4.21 13.95
CA ALA A 216 21.20 -5.10 13.15
C ALA A 216 21.69 -6.33 13.94
N ALA A 217 21.72 -6.25 15.28
CA ALA A 217 22.05 -7.35 16.16
C ALA A 217 20.92 -8.38 16.24
N GLU A 218 19.66 -7.96 16.33
CA GLU A 218 18.49 -8.87 16.33
C GLU A 218 18.33 -9.56 14.98
N LYS A 219 18.61 -8.85 13.87
CA LYS A 219 18.63 -9.44 12.51
C LYS A 219 19.70 -10.55 12.36
N ARG A 220 20.82 -10.48 13.10
CA ARG A 220 21.87 -11.50 13.10
C ARG A 220 21.49 -12.77 13.87
N LEU A 221 20.71 -12.66 14.96
CA LEU A 221 20.29 -13.82 15.76
C LEU A 221 19.32 -14.75 15.00
N VAL A 222 18.48 -14.21 14.12
CA VAL A 222 17.55 -15.00 13.30
C VAL A 222 18.26 -15.74 12.15
N ARG A 223 19.54 -15.43 11.87
CA ARG A 223 20.28 -15.87 10.68
C ARG A 223 21.51 -16.74 10.92
N ALA A 224 21.72 -17.29 12.09
CA ALA A 224 22.83 -18.22 12.29
C ALA A 224 22.46 -19.62 11.74
N PRO A 225 23.01 -20.06 10.57
CA PRO A 225 22.90 -21.47 10.18
C PRO A 225 23.77 -22.26 11.13
N GLU A 226 23.23 -23.37 11.64
CA GLU A 226 24.02 -24.36 12.38
C GLU A 226 25.22 -24.79 11.54
N LYS A 227 26.42 -24.62 12.08
CA LYS A 227 27.64 -25.10 11.47
C LYS A 227 27.61 -26.64 11.47
N GLY A 228 27.37 -27.26 10.28
CA GLY A 228 27.59 -28.70 10.19
C GLY A 228 26.83 -29.47 9.11
N ALA A 229 25.99 -28.89 8.28
CA ALA A 229 25.32 -29.63 7.21
C ALA A 229 26.22 -29.80 5.97
N ARG A 230 26.72 -31.02 5.71
CA ARG A 230 27.39 -31.42 4.46
C ARG A 230 26.36 -31.39 3.31
N TYR A 231 26.69 -30.70 2.22
CA TYR A 231 25.95 -30.73 0.96
C TYR A 231 25.88 -32.16 0.42
N GLN A 232 24.69 -32.73 0.33
CA GLN A 232 24.38 -33.87 -0.53
C GLN A 232 23.47 -33.36 -1.66
N HIS A 233 23.91 -33.58 -2.89
CA HIS A 233 23.15 -33.25 -4.11
C HIS A 233 21.83 -34.02 -4.15
N SER A 234 20.71 -33.32 -4.30
CA SER A 234 19.47 -33.87 -4.81
C SER A 234 18.71 -32.81 -5.60
N PRO A 235 18.12 -33.13 -6.76
CA PRO A 235 17.57 -32.18 -7.68
C PRO A 235 16.08 -31.93 -7.36
N ALA A 236 15.83 -30.96 -6.54
CA ALA A 236 14.54 -30.23 -6.47
C ALA A 236 14.87 -28.87 -5.86
N VAL A 237 14.86 -27.84 -6.67
CA VAL A 237 14.95 -26.48 -6.20
C VAL A 237 13.62 -26.17 -5.49
N GLU A 238 13.55 -26.56 -4.22
CA GLU A 238 12.59 -25.93 -3.31
C GLU A 238 13.11 -24.52 -3.05
N THR A 239 12.44 -23.54 -3.61
CA THR A 239 12.59 -22.12 -3.23
C THR A 239 12.53 -22.05 -1.71
N PRO A 240 13.54 -21.47 -1.02
CA PRO A 240 13.48 -21.34 0.42
C PRO A 240 12.23 -20.52 0.73
N ALA A 241 11.32 -21.12 1.49
CA ALA A 241 10.20 -20.42 2.08
C ALA A 241 10.78 -19.15 2.74
N HIS A 242 10.42 -17.98 2.22
CA HIS A 242 10.79 -16.71 2.79
C HIS A 242 10.40 -16.77 4.26
N ALA A 243 11.39 -16.88 5.14
CA ALA A 243 11.19 -16.72 6.57
C ALA A 243 10.51 -15.36 6.72
N SER A 244 9.25 -15.39 7.09
CA SER A 244 8.35 -14.25 7.24
C SER A 244 8.98 -13.29 8.26
N ALA A 245 9.85 -12.39 7.78
CA ALA A 245 10.18 -11.20 8.53
C ALA A 245 8.85 -10.43 8.68
N ARG A 246 8.39 -10.30 9.91
CA ARG A 246 7.13 -9.61 10.23
C ARG A 246 7.19 -8.22 9.60
N ALA A 247 6.40 -7.98 8.55
CA ALA A 247 6.38 -6.70 7.88
C ALA A 247 6.02 -5.60 8.89
N SER A 248 6.83 -4.55 8.98
CA SER A 248 6.55 -3.41 9.86
C SER A 248 5.23 -2.76 9.45
N ARG A 249 4.33 -2.58 10.39
CA ARG A 249 3.08 -1.83 10.17
C ARG A 249 3.28 -0.40 10.62
N VAL A 250 3.02 0.53 9.73
CA VAL A 250 3.16 1.97 9.99
C VAL A 250 1.82 2.65 9.72
N THR A 251 1.39 3.44 10.68
CA THR A 251 0.22 4.31 10.56
C THR A 251 0.67 5.75 10.75
N VAL A 252 0.35 6.62 9.79
CA VAL A 252 0.68 8.05 9.87
C VAL A 252 -0.59 8.88 9.82
N LEU A 253 -0.76 9.75 10.81
CA LEU A 253 -1.88 10.68 10.95
C LEU A 253 -1.45 12.09 10.55
N ILE A 254 -2.13 12.68 9.55
CA ILE A 254 -1.84 14.02 8.98
C ILE A 254 -3.07 14.91 9.10
N GLY A 255 -2.88 16.10 9.67
CA GLY A 255 -3.94 17.07 9.93
C GLY A 255 -4.42 17.86 8.71
N PRO A 256 -5.51 18.62 8.89
CA PRO A 256 -6.04 19.55 7.87
C PRO A 256 -5.16 20.79 7.76
N GLU A 257 -5.52 21.72 6.85
CA GLU A 257 -4.81 22.99 6.67
C GLU A 257 -4.77 23.86 7.95
N GLY A 258 -5.79 23.72 8.82
CA GLY A 258 -5.90 24.40 10.12
C GLY A 258 -5.18 23.68 11.26
N ASP A 259 -4.44 22.61 10.98
CA ASP A 259 -3.82 21.71 11.96
C ASP A 259 -4.84 20.95 12.84
N PHE A 260 -4.38 20.05 13.66
CA PHE A 260 -5.19 19.40 14.70
C PHE A 260 -5.47 20.33 15.87
N SER A 261 -6.60 20.17 16.54
CA SER A 261 -6.81 20.81 17.83
C SER A 261 -5.88 20.20 18.89
N GLN A 262 -5.62 20.96 19.96
CA GLN A 262 -4.77 20.46 21.06
C GLN A 262 -5.34 19.18 21.67
N ASP A 263 -6.67 19.05 21.74
CA ASP A 263 -7.35 17.89 22.32
C ASP A 263 -7.21 16.67 21.39
N GLU A 264 -7.25 16.86 20.07
CA GLU A 264 -6.98 15.78 19.10
C GLU A 264 -5.53 15.29 19.21
N VAL A 265 -4.56 16.21 19.33
CA VAL A 265 -3.15 15.84 19.51
C VAL A 265 -2.98 15.07 20.82
N ARG A 266 -3.51 15.58 21.96
CA ARG A 266 -3.44 14.87 23.25
C ARG A 266 -4.04 13.47 23.17
N ALA A 267 -5.24 13.35 22.60
CA ALA A 267 -5.90 12.06 22.42
C ALA A 267 -5.07 11.07 21.57
N ALA A 268 -4.39 11.55 20.53
CA ALA A 268 -3.49 10.73 19.75
C ALA A 268 -2.25 10.28 20.54
N LEU A 269 -1.63 11.18 21.31
CA LEU A 269 -0.48 10.85 22.17
C LEU A 269 -0.87 9.83 23.26
N ASP A 270 -2.01 10.01 23.90
CA ASP A 270 -2.56 9.08 24.92
C ASP A 270 -2.86 7.70 24.31
N ALA A 271 -3.19 7.67 23.01
CA ALA A 271 -3.39 6.43 22.25
C ALA A 271 -2.07 5.82 21.72
N GLY A 272 -0.91 6.37 22.10
CA GLY A 272 0.40 5.83 21.74
C GLY A 272 0.93 6.29 20.37
N PHE A 273 0.42 7.37 19.78
CA PHE A 273 1.06 7.99 18.63
C PHE A 273 2.34 8.74 19.02
N ILE A 274 3.37 8.58 18.23
CA ILE A 274 4.64 9.28 18.38
C ILE A 274 4.55 10.61 17.62
N PRO A 275 4.80 11.76 18.28
CA PRO A 275 4.79 13.06 17.64
C PRO A 275 6.02 13.25 16.75
N VAL A 276 5.77 13.59 15.46
CA VAL A 276 6.86 13.76 14.49
C VAL A 276 6.73 15.06 13.71
N HIS A 277 7.88 15.57 13.24
CA HIS A 277 7.95 16.59 12.21
C HIS A 277 8.48 16.00 10.89
N LEU A 278 8.09 16.62 9.77
CA LEU A 278 8.44 16.21 8.40
C LEU A 278 9.55 17.09 7.78
N GLY A 279 10.30 17.76 8.62
CA GLY A 279 11.35 18.70 8.21
C GLY A 279 11.08 20.14 8.69
N PRO A 280 11.95 21.10 8.34
CA PRO A 280 11.87 22.48 8.85
C PRO A 280 10.82 23.34 8.15
N SER A 281 10.32 22.92 7.00
CA SER A 281 9.40 23.72 6.19
C SER A 281 7.95 23.48 6.60
N ARG A 282 7.12 24.52 6.55
CA ARG A 282 5.68 24.37 6.66
C ARG A 282 5.14 23.78 5.36
N LEU A 283 4.61 22.58 5.43
CA LEU A 283 4.04 21.84 4.30
C LEU A 283 2.52 22.02 4.26
N ARG A 284 1.95 21.93 3.06
CA ARG A 284 0.49 21.76 2.90
C ARG A 284 0.13 20.32 3.24
N THR A 285 -1.14 20.06 3.57
CA THR A 285 -1.62 18.72 3.97
C THR A 285 -1.25 17.63 2.96
N GLU A 286 -1.51 17.86 1.66
CA GLU A 286 -1.18 16.90 0.61
C GLU A 286 0.34 16.67 0.48
N THR A 287 1.12 17.72 0.66
CA THR A 287 2.60 17.62 0.61
C THR A 287 3.12 16.91 1.86
N ALA A 288 2.58 17.23 3.04
CA ALA A 288 2.93 16.55 4.29
C ALA A 288 2.63 15.05 4.22
N ALA A 289 1.44 14.71 3.73
CA ALA A 289 1.04 13.32 3.56
C ALA A 289 1.96 12.56 2.60
N LEU A 290 2.29 13.16 1.45
CA LEU A 290 3.20 12.54 0.49
C LEU A 290 4.63 12.43 1.02
N THR A 291 5.12 13.43 1.75
CA THR A 291 6.44 13.39 2.41
C THR A 291 6.51 12.25 3.43
N ALA A 292 5.45 12.01 4.19
CA ALA A 292 5.37 10.89 5.12
C ALA A 292 5.40 9.53 4.39
N VAL A 293 4.63 9.38 3.31
CA VAL A 293 4.68 8.17 2.46
C VAL A 293 6.09 7.93 1.94
N GLN A 294 6.76 8.99 1.44
CA GLN A 294 8.11 8.90 0.92
C GLN A 294 9.14 8.55 2.01
N ALA A 295 8.99 9.08 3.23
CA ALA A 295 9.85 8.72 4.36
C ALA A 295 9.77 7.23 4.67
N VAL A 296 8.55 6.66 4.73
CA VAL A 296 8.35 5.22 4.93
C VAL A 296 8.93 4.41 3.76
N TYR A 297 8.64 4.81 2.52
CA TYR A 297 9.16 4.15 1.31
C TYR A 297 10.69 4.10 1.30
N LEU A 298 11.37 5.21 1.58
CA LEU A 298 12.84 5.27 1.57
C LEU A 298 13.45 4.54 2.76
N THR A 299 12.85 4.63 3.96
CA THR A 299 13.42 4.03 5.17
C THR A 299 13.20 2.52 5.21
N LEU A 300 12.00 2.05 4.88
CA LEU A 300 11.63 0.64 5.01
C LEU A 300 11.76 -0.12 3.69
N GLY A 301 11.49 0.53 2.55
CA GLY A 301 11.55 -0.09 1.23
C GLY A 301 12.97 -0.38 0.76
N LEU A 302 13.89 0.59 0.88
CA LEU A 302 15.27 0.43 0.41
C LEU A 302 16.10 -0.55 1.24
N GLN A 303 15.76 -0.77 2.51
CA GLN A 303 16.48 -1.74 3.33
C GLN A 303 16.30 -3.19 2.86
N SER A 304 15.20 -3.51 2.18
CA SER A 304 15.01 -4.82 1.56
C SER A 304 15.83 -4.99 0.29
N CYS A 305 15.97 -3.93 -0.51
CA CYS A 305 16.77 -3.97 -1.75
C CYS A 305 18.28 -4.17 -1.48
N ALA A 306 18.81 -3.61 -0.39
CA ALA A 306 20.20 -3.79 -0.02
C ALA A 306 20.55 -5.25 0.40
N TYR A 307 19.53 -6.05 0.68
CA TYR A 307 19.70 -7.46 1.12
C TYR A 307 19.77 -8.43 -0.05
N ASP A 308 19.12 -8.11 -1.19
CA ASP A 308 19.11 -8.98 -2.38
C ASP A 308 20.31 -8.75 -3.32
N SER A 309 21.02 -7.64 -3.19
CA SER A 309 22.23 -7.37 -4.00
C SER A 309 23.37 -8.36 -3.80
N ALA A 310 23.30 -9.21 -2.77
CA ALA A 310 24.24 -10.31 -2.55
C ALA A 310 23.80 -11.63 -3.24
N SER A 311 22.59 -11.70 -3.80
CA SER A 311 22.02 -12.92 -4.42
C SER A 311 21.65 -12.74 -5.90
N VAL A 312 21.71 -11.51 -6.45
CA VAL A 312 21.37 -11.24 -7.85
C VAL A 312 22.64 -11.06 -8.68
N SER A 313 23.26 -12.18 -9.01
CA SER A 313 23.99 -12.29 -10.27
C SER A 313 22.98 -12.71 -11.35
N GLY A 314 22.43 -11.77 -12.07
CA GLY A 314 21.68 -12.04 -13.28
C GLY A 314 20.23 -11.54 -13.31
N SER A 315 20.04 -10.54 -14.15
CA SER A 315 18.82 -10.13 -14.85
C SER A 315 17.67 -9.48 -14.07
N HIS A 316 17.54 -8.22 -14.33
CA HIS A 316 16.45 -7.26 -14.38
C HIS A 316 16.64 -5.99 -13.53
N LEU A 317 17.83 -5.39 -13.62
CA LEU A 317 17.91 -3.93 -13.51
C LEU A 317 17.48 -3.37 -14.88
N ILE A 318 16.44 -2.56 -14.90
CA ILE A 318 16.12 -1.74 -16.08
C ILE A 318 17.31 -0.81 -16.27
N ASP A 319 18.11 -1.10 -17.29
CA ASP A 319 19.28 -0.30 -17.66
C ASP A 319 18.77 1.02 -18.28
N TYR A 320 18.71 2.06 -17.45
CA TYR A 320 18.37 3.41 -17.88
C TYR A 320 19.43 4.02 -18.82
N GLN A 321 20.59 3.41 -18.97
CA GLN A 321 21.65 3.91 -19.89
C GLN A 321 21.37 3.54 -21.34
N SER A 322 20.68 2.45 -21.63
CA SER A 322 20.37 2.05 -23.00
C SER A 322 19.29 2.88 -23.69
N LEU A 323 18.52 3.69 -22.94
CA LEU A 323 17.50 4.59 -23.52
C LEU A 323 18.04 5.94 -23.99
N ALA A 324 19.28 6.29 -23.66
CA ALA A 324 19.89 7.55 -24.06
C ALA A 324 20.64 7.48 -25.40
N GLU A 325 21.02 6.30 -25.89
CA GLU A 325 21.85 6.14 -27.10
C GLU A 325 21.07 5.91 -28.40
N ASN A 326 19.75 5.81 -28.38
CA ASN A 326 18.93 5.58 -29.59
C ASN A 326 18.24 6.86 -30.11
N LYS A 327 18.80 8.04 -29.84
CA LYS A 327 18.43 9.32 -30.48
C LYS A 327 19.70 10.04 -30.96
N SER A 328 20.31 9.49 -31.98
CA SER A 328 21.23 10.22 -32.86
C SER A 328 20.93 9.87 -34.30
#